data_83a028e9481db28e6f1f375566a48d7b
#
_entry.id   83a028e9481db28e6f1f375566a48d7b
#
_cell.length_a   1.000
_cell.length_b   1.000
_cell.length_c   1.000
_cell.angle_alpha   90.00
_cell.angle_beta   90.00
_cell.angle_gamma   90.00
#
_symmetry.space_group_name_H-M   'P 1'
#
loop_
_entity.id
_entity.type
_entity.pdbx_description
1 polymer ?
#
loop_
_entity_poly.entity_id
_entity_poly.type
_entity_poly.pdbx_seq_one_letter_code
_entity_poly.pdbx_strand_id
1 'polypeptide(L)'
;MTQGIISGLSRTISSPNRGTIYNGIQTDAAINPGNSGGPLLDSKGRLIGMNTAIYSTSGSFSGIGFAIPVDLLKVIVESLIRDGKVSRKPIGLSFLGERQSKSLGINVGLVILNVEPGTPAEYAGLRGLSSKSSSLLNISLGDVIIKVNGINVESERDFLAAIDQNVAGDTIDLRVLRLLKTVEGRKDPPKSIETTIKLRLA
;
A
#
# COMPACT_ATOMS: atom_id res chain seq x y z
N MET A 1 24.10 -22.19 -8.66
CA MET A 1 22.66 -22.38 -8.98
C MET A 1 22.07 -23.31 -7.94
N THR A 2 20.88 -23.03 -7.41
CA THR A 2 20.17 -23.89 -6.45
C THR A 2 18.85 -24.33 -7.09
N GLN A 3 18.28 -25.44 -6.62
CA GLN A 3 17.04 -26.00 -7.13
C GLN A 3 16.12 -26.34 -5.96
N GLY A 4 14.82 -26.23 -6.17
CA GLY A 4 13.78 -26.55 -5.21
C GLY A 4 12.41 -26.50 -5.84
N ILE A 5 11.36 -26.37 -5.01
CA ILE A 5 9.97 -26.25 -5.43
C ILE A 5 9.36 -24.96 -4.94
N ILE A 6 8.24 -24.59 -5.52
CA ILE A 6 7.39 -23.51 -5.01
C ILE A 6 6.57 -24.08 -3.84
N SER A 7 6.88 -23.62 -2.63
CA SER A 7 6.25 -24.08 -1.39
C SER A 7 5.01 -23.27 -1.01
N GLY A 8 4.81 -22.10 -1.64
CA GLY A 8 3.65 -21.26 -1.38
C GLY A 8 3.61 -20.03 -2.27
N LEU A 9 2.39 -19.52 -2.46
CA LEU A 9 2.12 -18.29 -3.19
C LEU A 9 1.42 -17.29 -2.26
N SER A 10 1.39 -16.03 -2.68
CA SER A 10 0.72 -14.93 -1.98
C SER A 10 1.16 -14.76 -0.51
N ARG A 11 2.46 -14.96 -0.26
CA ARG A 11 3.03 -14.82 1.08
C ARG A 11 3.31 -13.35 1.40
N THR A 12 2.98 -12.95 2.63
CA THR A 12 3.40 -11.66 3.18
C THR A 12 4.73 -11.82 3.89
N ILE A 13 5.74 -11.08 3.45
CA ILE A 13 7.12 -11.16 3.95
C ILE A 13 7.43 -9.84 4.63
N SER A 14 7.60 -9.85 5.95
CA SER A 14 8.00 -8.66 6.71
C SER A 14 9.48 -8.69 6.98
N SER A 15 10.18 -7.62 6.61
CA SER A 15 11.59 -7.41 6.94
C SER A 15 11.71 -6.24 7.91
N PRO A 16 12.43 -6.39 9.03
CA PRO A 16 12.60 -5.31 10.01
C PRO A 16 13.12 -4.00 9.39
N ASN A 17 13.97 -4.11 8.35
CA ASN A 17 14.70 -2.97 7.78
C ASN A 17 14.29 -2.63 6.34
N ARG A 18 13.41 -3.41 5.68
CA ARG A 18 13.12 -3.28 4.25
C ARG A 18 11.63 -3.17 3.91
N GLY A 19 10.76 -3.06 4.92
CA GLY A 19 9.32 -3.01 4.72
C GLY A 19 8.69 -4.39 4.48
N THR A 20 7.46 -4.41 4.03
CA THR A 20 6.69 -5.63 3.79
C THR A 20 6.56 -5.86 2.30
N ILE A 21 6.82 -7.08 1.85
CA ILE A 21 6.59 -7.55 0.49
C ILE A 21 5.32 -8.40 0.53
N TYR A 22 4.36 -8.05 -0.31
CA TYR A 22 3.11 -8.79 -0.47
C TYR A 22 3.16 -9.69 -1.69
N ASN A 23 2.30 -10.69 -1.73
CA ASN A 23 2.20 -11.67 -2.81
C ASN A 23 3.50 -12.43 -3.11
N GLY A 24 4.43 -12.53 -2.14
CA GLY A 24 5.70 -13.21 -2.33
C GLY A 24 5.53 -14.69 -2.69
N ILE A 25 6.47 -15.18 -3.50
CA ILE A 25 6.62 -16.61 -3.81
C ILE A 25 7.51 -17.22 -2.72
N GLN A 26 7.06 -18.30 -2.10
CA GLN A 26 7.86 -19.09 -1.17
C GLN A 26 8.48 -20.30 -1.89
N THR A 27 9.75 -20.54 -1.65
CA THR A 27 10.51 -21.69 -2.22
C THR A 27 11.41 -22.29 -1.18
N ASP A 28 11.73 -23.57 -1.31
CA ASP A 28 12.77 -24.26 -0.56
C ASP A 28 14.12 -24.31 -1.30
N ALA A 29 14.19 -23.76 -2.52
CA ALA A 29 15.46 -23.52 -3.19
C ALA A 29 16.35 -22.61 -2.32
N ALA A 30 17.58 -23.03 -2.04
CA ALA A 30 18.45 -22.32 -1.12
C ALA A 30 18.75 -20.90 -1.61
N ILE A 31 18.36 -19.90 -0.80
CA ILE A 31 18.69 -18.48 -0.99
C ILE A 31 19.78 -18.14 0.03
N ASN A 32 20.91 -17.69 -0.46
CA ASN A 32 22.07 -17.31 0.34
C ASN A 32 22.65 -15.98 -0.16
N PRO A 33 23.51 -15.31 0.64
CA PRO A 33 24.26 -14.16 0.14
C PRO A 33 24.98 -14.51 -1.16
N GLY A 34 24.71 -13.73 -2.22
CA GLY A 34 25.25 -13.93 -3.57
C GLY A 34 24.25 -14.38 -4.62
N ASN A 35 23.08 -14.96 -4.25
CA ASN A 35 21.99 -15.21 -5.20
C ASN A 35 20.75 -14.34 -4.99
N SER A 36 20.71 -13.50 -3.95
CA SER A 36 19.69 -12.47 -3.76
C SER A 36 19.80 -11.42 -4.88
N GLY A 37 18.66 -11.01 -5.44
CA GLY A 37 18.59 -10.19 -6.65
C GLY A 37 18.70 -11.00 -7.94
N GLY A 38 19.07 -12.26 -7.89
CA GLY A 38 19.11 -13.18 -9.03
C GLY A 38 17.72 -13.73 -9.38
N PRO A 39 17.57 -14.29 -10.59
CA PRO A 39 16.31 -14.79 -11.09
C PRO A 39 15.87 -16.07 -10.38
N LEU A 40 14.56 -16.18 -10.12
CA LEU A 40 13.89 -17.44 -9.86
C LEU A 40 13.25 -17.90 -11.19
N LEU A 41 13.66 -19.07 -11.66
CA LEU A 41 13.24 -19.62 -12.96
C LEU A 41 12.36 -20.85 -12.74
N ASP A 42 11.42 -21.07 -13.66
CA ASP A 42 10.69 -22.33 -13.72
C ASP A 42 11.49 -23.44 -14.46
N SER A 43 10.94 -24.64 -14.54
CA SER A 43 11.55 -25.78 -15.23
C SER A 43 11.76 -25.60 -16.75
N LYS A 44 11.14 -24.56 -17.33
CA LYS A 44 11.30 -24.19 -18.74
C LYS A 44 12.26 -23.02 -18.94
N GLY A 45 12.92 -22.56 -17.87
CA GLY A 45 13.85 -21.42 -17.88
C GLY A 45 13.16 -20.05 -17.95
N ARG A 46 11.85 -19.96 -17.70
CA ARG A 46 11.13 -18.69 -17.70
C ARG A 46 11.27 -18.00 -16.34
N LEU A 47 11.47 -16.70 -16.33
CA LEU A 47 11.50 -15.89 -15.12
C LEU A 47 10.12 -15.90 -14.45
N ILE A 48 10.05 -16.32 -13.18
CA ILE A 48 8.85 -16.31 -12.35
C ILE A 48 8.98 -15.38 -11.15
N GLY A 49 10.20 -14.99 -10.80
CA GLY A 49 10.43 -14.06 -9.70
C GLY A 49 11.89 -13.67 -9.54
N MET A 50 12.17 -12.83 -8.54
CA MET A 50 13.53 -12.42 -8.14
C MET A 50 13.75 -12.78 -6.68
N ASN A 51 14.81 -13.51 -6.40
CA ASN A 51 15.19 -13.91 -5.04
C ASN A 51 15.45 -12.68 -4.16
N THR A 52 14.89 -12.63 -2.95
CA THR A 52 15.01 -11.43 -2.12
C THR A 52 15.38 -11.69 -0.67
N ALA A 53 14.75 -12.65 0.00
CA ALA A 53 14.89 -12.81 1.44
C ALA A 53 14.81 -14.29 1.85
N ILE A 54 15.30 -14.56 3.05
CA ILE A 54 15.10 -15.83 3.75
C ILE A 54 14.34 -15.58 5.04
N TYR A 55 13.55 -16.56 5.47
CA TYR A 55 13.08 -16.60 6.86
C TYR A 55 14.14 -17.33 7.69
N SER A 56 14.83 -16.58 8.54
CA SER A 56 15.92 -17.17 9.35
C SER A 56 16.09 -16.41 10.65
N THR A 57 16.25 -17.15 11.73
CA THR A 57 16.63 -16.62 13.04
C THR A 57 18.15 -16.51 13.22
N SER A 58 18.91 -17.28 12.42
CA SER A 58 20.39 -17.34 12.47
C SER A 58 21.08 -16.56 11.36
N GLY A 59 20.32 -16.02 10.39
CA GLY A 59 20.88 -15.38 9.19
C GLY A 59 21.26 -16.36 8.08
N SER A 60 21.20 -17.69 8.32
CA SER A 60 21.44 -18.72 7.33
C SER A 60 20.15 -19.30 6.79
N PHE A 61 20.17 -19.82 5.58
CA PHE A 61 18.99 -20.46 4.96
C PHE A 61 18.52 -21.66 5.79
N SER A 62 17.23 -21.66 6.14
CA SER A 62 16.57 -22.67 6.97
C SER A 62 15.49 -23.47 6.21
N GLY A 63 15.59 -23.54 4.88
CA GLY A 63 14.60 -24.22 4.05
C GLY A 63 13.43 -23.33 3.61
N ILE A 64 13.44 -22.04 3.97
CA ILE A 64 12.38 -21.10 3.59
C ILE A 64 13.01 -19.87 2.93
N GLY A 65 12.82 -19.76 1.62
CA GLY A 65 13.22 -18.60 0.82
C GLY A 65 12.01 -17.91 0.22
N PHE A 66 12.20 -16.65 -0.14
CA PHE A 66 11.16 -15.84 -0.76
C PHE A 66 11.66 -15.12 -2.00
N ALA A 67 10.78 -14.97 -2.98
CA ALA A 67 11.03 -14.22 -4.19
C ALA A 67 9.89 -13.23 -4.45
N ILE A 68 10.23 -12.10 -5.08
CA ILE A 68 9.27 -11.12 -5.57
C ILE A 68 8.73 -11.65 -6.91
N PRO A 69 7.40 -11.75 -7.10
CA PRO A 69 6.81 -12.24 -8.34
C PRO A 69 7.19 -11.41 -9.57
N VAL A 70 7.33 -12.06 -10.71
CA VAL A 70 7.68 -11.39 -11.97
C VAL A 70 6.64 -10.35 -12.41
N ASP A 71 5.36 -10.58 -12.12
CA ASP A 71 4.29 -9.64 -12.48
C ASP A 71 4.48 -8.29 -11.81
N LEU A 72 4.88 -8.28 -10.54
CA LEU A 72 5.23 -7.06 -9.82
C LEU A 72 6.55 -6.45 -10.32
N LEU A 73 7.54 -7.29 -10.59
CA LEU A 73 8.85 -6.83 -11.08
C LEU A 73 8.76 -6.17 -12.44
N LYS A 74 7.92 -6.67 -13.35
CA LYS A 74 7.81 -6.17 -14.73
C LYS A 74 7.55 -4.66 -14.74
N VAL A 75 6.56 -4.20 -14.00
CA VAL A 75 6.21 -2.76 -13.91
C VAL A 75 7.35 -1.93 -13.35
N ILE A 76 8.00 -2.43 -12.29
CA ILE A 76 9.14 -1.75 -11.63
C ILE A 76 10.33 -1.67 -12.58
N VAL A 77 10.68 -2.77 -13.23
CA VAL A 77 11.82 -2.85 -14.15
C VAL A 77 11.61 -1.98 -15.38
N GLU A 78 10.42 -2.01 -15.99
CA GLU A 78 10.08 -1.13 -17.11
C GLU A 78 10.22 0.36 -16.74
N SER A 79 9.76 0.76 -15.54
CA SER A 79 9.92 2.12 -15.04
C SER A 79 11.40 2.49 -14.84
N LEU A 80 12.18 1.58 -14.25
CA LEU A 80 13.62 1.80 -14.04
C LEU A 80 14.39 1.94 -15.37
N ILE A 81 14.05 1.12 -16.38
CA ILE A 81 14.69 1.19 -17.70
C ILE A 81 14.34 2.50 -18.41
N ARG A 82 13.06 2.90 -18.37
CA ARG A 82 12.58 4.09 -19.07
C ARG A 82 12.99 5.40 -18.37
N ASP A 83 12.82 5.48 -17.06
CA ASP A 83 12.86 6.72 -16.29
C ASP A 83 14.07 6.80 -15.34
N GLY A 84 14.85 5.72 -15.21
CA GLY A 84 15.98 5.62 -14.27
C GLY A 84 15.56 5.58 -12.78
N LYS A 85 14.26 5.55 -12.52
CA LYS A 85 13.69 5.57 -11.17
C LYS A 85 12.35 4.84 -11.15
N VAL A 86 12.02 4.28 -9.99
CA VAL A 86 10.65 3.79 -9.76
C VAL A 86 9.80 5.01 -9.44
N SER A 87 9.08 5.50 -10.44
CA SER A 87 8.07 6.53 -10.22
C SER A 87 6.80 5.83 -9.76
N ARG A 88 6.56 5.78 -8.46
CA ARG A 88 5.19 5.67 -7.97
C ARG A 88 4.53 6.97 -8.38
N LYS A 89 3.67 6.95 -9.39
CA LYS A 89 2.88 8.14 -9.71
C LYS A 89 2.07 8.45 -8.45
N PRO A 90 2.24 9.65 -7.88
CA PRO A 90 1.58 9.96 -6.63
C PRO A 90 0.07 9.88 -6.88
N ILE A 91 -0.62 9.08 -6.10
CA ILE A 91 -2.10 9.07 -6.05
C ILE A 91 -2.59 10.47 -5.66
N GLY A 92 -1.70 11.26 -5.07
CA GLY A 92 -1.97 12.63 -4.65
C GLY A 92 -2.63 12.71 -3.29
N LEU A 93 -2.35 11.76 -2.41
CA LEU A 93 -2.85 11.77 -1.04
C LEU A 93 -1.71 11.95 -0.04
N SER A 94 -1.96 12.76 0.97
CA SER A 94 -1.22 12.74 2.23
C SER A 94 -2.18 12.48 3.39
N PHE A 95 -1.65 11.88 4.46
CA PHE A 95 -2.46 11.39 5.55
C PHE A 95 -2.13 12.06 6.87
N LEU A 96 -3.14 12.13 7.74
CA LEU A 96 -2.98 12.61 9.10
C LEU A 96 -2.31 11.54 9.95
N GLY A 97 -1.34 11.92 10.76
CA GLY A 97 -0.68 10.98 11.66
C GLY A 97 -1.63 10.36 12.68
N GLU A 98 -1.36 9.12 13.07
CA GLU A 98 -2.22 8.32 13.97
C GLU A 98 -2.57 9.05 15.29
N ARG A 99 -1.57 9.70 15.92
CA ARG A 99 -1.80 10.46 17.17
C ARG A 99 -2.77 11.62 16.98
N GLN A 100 -2.66 12.30 15.84
CA GLN A 100 -3.52 13.44 15.50
C GLN A 100 -4.94 12.96 15.17
N SER A 101 -5.08 11.85 14.44
CA SER A 101 -6.38 11.22 14.13
C SER A 101 -7.11 10.84 15.41
N LYS A 102 -6.42 10.21 16.36
CA LYS A 102 -6.98 9.85 17.69
C LYS A 102 -7.40 11.08 18.50
N SER A 103 -6.64 12.19 18.44
CA SER A 103 -7.02 13.44 19.13
C SER A 103 -8.29 14.08 18.56
N LEU A 104 -8.64 13.77 17.30
CA LEU A 104 -9.89 14.18 16.66
C LEU A 104 -11.04 13.18 16.88
N GLY A 105 -10.83 12.14 17.70
CA GLY A 105 -11.82 11.10 17.97
C GLY A 105 -11.98 10.08 16.85
N ILE A 106 -11.06 10.04 15.87
CA ILE A 106 -11.09 9.09 14.76
C ILE A 106 -10.12 7.96 15.09
N ASN A 107 -10.70 6.79 15.41
CA ASN A 107 -9.95 5.61 15.84
C ASN A 107 -9.91 4.50 14.77
N VAL A 108 -10.42 4.76 13.57
CA VAL A 108 -10.50 3.78 12.48
C VAL A 108 -10.01 4.39 11.19
N GLY A 109 -9.32 3.60 10.40
CA GLY A 109 -8.92 3.97 9.06
C GLY A 109 -7.85 5.06 8.98
N LEU A 110 -7.65 5.56 7.79
CA LEU A 110 -6.60 6.51 7.41
C LEU A 110 -7.21 7.83 6.97
N VAL A 111 -7.04 8.88 7.78
CA VAL A 111 -7.61 10.21 7.52
C VAL A 111 -6.82 10.92 6.42
N ILE A 112 -7.50 11.36 5.36
CA ILE A 112 -6.88 12.14 4.30
C ILE A 112 -6.63 13.56 4.80
N LEU A 113 -5.35 13.94 4.87
CA LEU A 113 -4.91 15.29 5.23
C LEU A 113 -5.04 16.24 4.05
N ASN A 114 -4.48 15.85 2.89
CA ASN A 114 -4.50 16.67 1.69
C ASN A 114 -4.72 15.82 0.44
N VAL A 115 -5.36 16.41 -0.56
CA VAL A 115 -5.50 15.87 -1.92
C VAL A 115 -4.81 16.85 -2.86
N GLU A 116 -3.81 16.38 -3.59
CA GLU A 116 -3.04 17.20 -4.53
C GLU A 116 -3.84 17.44 -5.81
N PRO A 117 -3.89 18.70 -6.31
CA PRO A 117 -4.53 19.02 -7.58
C PRO A 117 -3.92 18.28 -8.77
N GLY A 118 -4.75 17.93 -9.75
CA GLY A 118 -4.32 17.24 -10.97
C GLY A 118 -3.97 15.76 -10.78
N THR A 119 -4.36 15.17 -9.66
CA THR A 119 -4.02 13.78 -9.32
C THR A 119 -5.21 12.83 -9.41
N PRO A 120 -4.98 11.52 -9.50
CA PRO A 120 -6.04 10.51 -9.46
C PRO A 120 -7.01 10.65 -8.28
N ALA A 121 -6.50 11.04 -7.11
CA ALA A 121 -7.32 11.24 -5.91
C ALA A 121 -8.31 12.40 -6.06
N GLU A 122 -7.87 13.51 -6.66
CA GLU A 122 -8.75 14.65 -6.95
C GLU A 122 -9.84 14.26 -7.96
N TYR A 123 -9.45 13.62 -9.08
CA TYR A 123 -10.40 13.18 -10.10
C TYR A 123 -11.41 12.16 -9.58
N ALA A 124 -11.02 11.35 -8.61
CA ALA A 124 -11.93 10.43 -7.93
C ALA A 124 -12.88 11.14 -6.94
N GLY A 125 -12.66 12.43 -6.65
CA GLY A 125 -13.50 13.21 -5.75
C GLY A 125 -13.27 12.93 -4.27
N LEU A 126 -12.05 12.46 -3.91
CA LEU A 126 -11.61 12.34 -2.52
C LEU A 126 -11.43 13.73 -1.90
N ARG A 127 -11.61 13.81 -0.58
CA ARG A 127 -11.59 15.07 0.15
C ARG A 127 -10.57 15.02 1.28
N GLY A 128 -9.67 15.99 1.31
CA GLY A 128 -8.76 16.21 2.42
C GLY A 128 -9.37 17.03 3.55
N LEU A 129 -8.64 17.11 4.63
CA LEU A 129 -8.93 17.99 5.75
C LEU A 129 -8.91 19.46 5.27
N SER A 130 -9.96 20.21 5.51
CA SER A 130 -10.04 21.63 5.13
C SER A 130 -10.25 22.47 6.37
N SER A 131 -9.33 23.40 6.63
CA SER A 131 -9.52 24.46 7.63
C SER A 131 -9.97 25.71 6.91
N LYS A 132 -11.20 26.15 7.15
CA LYS A 132 -11.74 27.40 6.56
C LYS A 132 -11.34 28.66 7.32
N SER A 133 -10.69 28.55 8.46
CA SER A 133 -10.20 29.68 9.25
C SER A 133 -9.07 29.25 10.19
N SER A 134 -8.30 30.23 10.69
CA SER A 134 -7.23 30.03 11.68
C SER A 134 -7.71 29.47 13.05
N SER A 135 -8.99 29.18 13.18
CA SER A 135 -9.58 28.62 14.39
C SER A 135 -9.76 27.10 14.25
N LEU A 136 -9.24 26.35 15.22
CA LEU A 136 -9.39 24.91 15.35
C LEU A 136 -10.88 24.45 15.44
N LEU A 137 -11.82 25.40 15.61
CA LEU A 137 -13.25 25.14 15.74
C LEU A 137 -13.98 24.93 14.41
N ASN A 138 -13.36 25.22 13.28
CA ASN A 138 -13.97 25.12 11.93
C ASN A 138 -13.23 24.17 10.99
N ILE A 139 -12.78 23.02 11.51
CA ILE A 139 -12.15 21.98 10.70
C ILE A 139 -13.25 21.16 10.01
N SER A 140 -13.29 21.20 8.68
CA SER A 140 -14.03 20.21 7.91
C SER A 140 -13.18 18.96 7.76
N LEU A 141 -13.56 17.90 8.45
CA LEU A 141 -12.86 16.61 8.36
C LEU A 141 -12.98 16.07 6.93
N GLY A 142 -11.86 15.57 6.40
CA GLY A 142 -11.80 14.91 5.10
C GLY A 142 -12.39 13.51 5.12
N ASP A 143 -12.19 12.79 4.03
CA ASP A 143 -12.56 11.37 3.96
C ASP A 143 -11.59 10.52 4.81
N VAL A 144 -12.10 9.43 5.37
CA VAL A 144 -11.32 8.43 6.10
C VAL A 144 -11.35 7.15 5.30
N ILE A 145 -10.21 6.70 4.77
CA ILE A 145 -10.12 5.43 4.03
C ILE A 145 -10.13 4.29 5.04
N ILE A 146 -11.07 3.36 4.89
CA ILE A 146 -11.21 2.19 5.76
C ILE A 146 -10.89 0.88 5.05
N LYS A 147 -11.06 0.82 3.70
CA LYS A 147 -10.70 -0.35 2.90
C LYS A 147 -10.21 0.05 1.52
N VAL A 148 -9.34 -0.80 0.96
CA VAL A 148 -8.91 -0.78 -0.44
C VAL A 148 -9.18 -2.16 -1.03
N ASN A 149 -9.98 -2.26 -2.09
CA ASN A 149 -10.37 -3.53 -2.72
C ASN A 149 -10.86 -4.59 -1.70
N GLY A 150 -11.60 -4.15 -0.67
CA GLY A 150 -12.12 -5.01 0.39
C GLY A 150 -11.14 -5.30 1.54
N ILE A 151 -9.85 -4.96 1.40
CA ILE A 151 -8.81 -5.13 2.44
C ILE A 151 -8.90 -3.97 3.43
N ASN A 152 -8.94 -4.25 4.73
CA ASN A 152 -8.94 -3.22 5.77
C ASN A 152 -7.63 -2.42 5.76
N VAL A 153 -7.75 -1.11 5.99
CA VAL A 153 -6.63 -0.16 6.06
C VAL A 153 -6.71 0.59 7.38
N GLU A 154 -5.68 0.45 8.21
CA GLU A 154 -5.56 1.14 9.50
C GLU A 154 -4.36 2.08 9.54
N SER A 155 -3.41 1.90 8.62
CA SER A 155 -2.19 2.70 8.53
C SER A 155 -1.85 3.05 7.07
N GLU A 156 -1.01 4.08 6.89
CA GLU A 156 -0.46 4.43 5.57
C GLU A 156 0.29 3.24 4.95
N ARG A 157 0.92 2.43 5.77
CA ARG A 157 1.60 1.20 5.33
C ARG A 157 0.61 0.20 4.72
N ASP A 158 -0.55 -0.01 5.34
CA ASP A 158 -1.57 -0.93 4.82
C ASP A 158 -2.14 -0.41 3.51
N PHE A 159 -2.37 0.91 3.44
CA PHE A 159 -2.82 1.58 2.23
C PHE A 159 -1.84 1.38 1.07
N LEU A 160 -0.56 1.69 1.29
CA LEU A 160 0.48 1.52 0.26
C LEU A 160 0.60 0.06 -0.16
N ALA A 161 0.52 -0.86 0.79
CA ALA A 161 0.57 -2.29 0.52
C ALA A 161 -0.60 -2.78 -0.34
N ALA A 162 -1.79 -2.26 -0.10
CA ALA A 162 -2.97 -2.60 -0.90
C ALA A 162 -2.89 -1.98 -2.31
N ILE A 163 -2.32 -0.78 -2.45
CA ILE A 163 -2.08 -0.13 -3.74
C ILE A 163 -1.02 -0.86 -4.55
N ASP A 164 0.08 -1.27 -3.92
CA ASP A 164 1.20 -1.96 -4.58
C ASP A 164 0.81 -3.33 -5.18
N GLN A 165 -0.38 -3.84 -4.87
CA GLN A 165 -0.94 -5.05 -5.50
C GLN A 165 -1.57 -4.78 -6.87
N ASN A 166 -1.65 -3.53 -7.30
CA ASN A 166 -2.30 -3.11 -8.53
C ASN A 166 -1.29 -2.45 -9.47
N VAL A 167 -1.59 -2.44 -10.76
CA VAL A 167 -0.75 -1.82 -11.79
C VAL A 167 -1.33 -0.49 -12.27
N ALA A 168 -0.50 0.32 -12.93
CA ALA A 168 -0.95 1.55 -13.56
C ALA A 168 -2.08 1.27 -14.56
N GLY A 169 -3.15 2.04 -14.49
CA GLY A 169 -4.36 1.87 -15.29
C GLY A 169 -5.47 1.08 -14.59
N ASP A 170 -5.18 0.33 -13.54
CA ASP A 170 -6.19 -0.37 -12.75
C ASP A 170 -7.11 0.62 -12.03
N THR A 171 -8.33 0.17 -11.80
CA THR A 171 -9.30 0.87 -10.96
C THR A 171 -9.43 0.15 -9.65
N ILE A 172 -9.18 0.86 -8.55
CA ILE A 172 -9.33 0.35 -7.20
C ILE A 172 -10.59 0.91 -6.53
N ASP A 173 -11.21 0.10 -5.69
CA ASP A 173 -12.35 0.49 -4.88
C ASP A 173 -11.88 0.95 -3.50
N LEU A 174 -12.04 2.24 -3.21
CA LEU A 174 -11.77 2.81 -1.90
C LEU A 174 -13.07 2.93 -1.13
N ARG A 175 -13.20 2.22 -0.02
CA ARG A 175 -14.29 2.41 0.92
C ARG A 175 -13.88 3.49 1.91
N VAL A 176 -14.66 4.57 1.95
CA VAL A 176 -14.36 5.74 2.76
C VAL A 176 -15.52 6.11 3.68
N LEU A 177 -15.21 6.60 4.87
CA LEU A 177 -16.14 7.32 5.72
C LEU A 177 -16.03 8.81 5.39
N ARG A 178 -17.05 9.35 4.75
CA ARG A 178 -17.16 10.80 4.49
C ARG A 178 -17.82 11.47 5.66
N LEU A 179 -17.07 12.29 6.37
CA LEU A 179 -17.57 12.97 7.55
C LEU A 179 -18.41 14.17 7.12
N LEU A 180 -19.64 14.21 7.59
CA LEU A 180 -20.54 15.33 7.37
C LEU A 180 -20.21 16.44 8.38
N LYS A 181 -20.32 17.71 7.94
CA LYS A 181 -20.12 18.86 8.82
C LYS A 181 -20.96 18.70 10.07
N THR A 182 -20.33 18.78 11.23
CA THR A 182 -21.03 18.99 12.51
C THR A 182 -21.59 20.40 12.52
N VAL A 183 -22.87 20.52 12.84
CA VAL A 183 -23.50 21.84 13.11
C VAL A 183 -22.91 22.35 14.42
N GLU A 184 -22.45 23.61 14.43
CA GLU A 184 -21.90 24.28 15.62
C GLU A 184 -22.80 24.07 16.84
N GLY A 185 -22.20 23.68 17.98
CA GLY A 185 -22.86 23.61 19.28
C GLY A 185 -23.36 22.23 19.72
N ARG A 186 -23.18 21.15 18.96
CA ARG A 186 -23.52 19.78 19.42
C ARG A 186 -22.27 18.99 19.82
N LYS A 187 -22.34 18.34 20.99
CA LYS A 187 -21.34 17.39 21.50
C LYS A 187 -21.43 16.00 20.87
N ASP A 188 -22.27 15.82 19.85
CA ASP A 188 -22.45 14.53 19.20
C ASP A 188 -21.25 14.24 18.26
N PRO A 189 -20.82 12.98 18.14
CA PRO A 189 -19.78 12.58 17.20
C PRO A 189 -20.21 12.95 15.76
N PRO A 190 -19.25 13.30 14.89
CA PRO A 190 -19.57 13.69 13.52
C PRO A 190 -20.30 12.55 12.79
N LYS A 191 -21.45 12.86 12.20
CA LYS A 191 -22.16 11.91 11.34
C LYS A 191 -21.29 11.58 10.14
N SER A 192 -21.12 10.31 9.83
CA SER A 192 -20.38 9.83 8.67
C SER A 192 -21.31 9.08 7.72
N ILE A 193 -21.01 9.17 6.44
CA ILE A 193 -21.62 8.34 5.40
C ILE A 193 -20.51 7.44 4.85
N GLU A 194 -20.74 6.14 4.87
CA GLU A 194 -19.88 5.18 4.20
C GLU A 194 -20.19 5.19 2.71
N THR A 195 -19.17 5.36 1.87
CA THR A 195 -19.30 5.35 0.42
C THR A 195 -18.11 4.64 -0.22
N THR A 196 -18.32 4.11 -1.43
CA THR A 196 -17.24 3.54 -2.23
C THR A 196 -16.87 4.51 -3.34
N ILE A 197 -15.58 4.82 -3.44
CA ILE A 197 -15.02 5.69 -4.46
C ILE A 197 -14.10 4.85 -5.35
N LYS A 198 -14.32 4.94 -6.66
CA LYS A 198 -13.44 4.30 -7.65
C LYS A 198 -12.31 5.24 -8.01
N LEU A 199 -11.08 4.78 -7.81
CA LEU A 199 -9.87 5.53 -8.13
C LEU A 199 -9.09 4.78 -9.19
N ARG A 200 -8.81 5.43 -10.32
CA ARG A 200 -7.95 4.88 -11.37
C ARG A 200 -6.51 5.24 -11.07
N LEU A 201 -5.66 4.23 -10.99
CA LEU A 201 -4.22 4.41 -10.82
C LEU A 201 -3.61 4.98 -12.11
N ALA A 202 -2.73 5.96 -11.96
CA ALA A 202 -2.10 6.61 -13.10
C ALA A 202 -0.86 5.87 -13.58
#